data_b432cbadc5be774c23b0ab482443ee50
#
_entry.id   b432cbadc5be774c23b0ab482443ee50
#
_cell.length_a   1.000
_cell.length_b   1.000
_cell.length_c   1.000
_cell.angle_alpha   90.00
_cell.angle_beta   90.00
_cell.angle_gamma   90.00
#
_symmetry.space_group_name_H-M   'P 1'
#
loop_
_entity.id
_entity.type
_entity.pdbx_description
1 polymer ?
#
loop_
_entity_poly.entity_id
_entity_poly.type
_entity_poly.pdbx_seq_one_letter_code
_entity_poly.pdbx_strand_id
1 'polypeptide(L)'
;SNVHNILSTFKAMGYLDQDDESGRYKLGLSVYSLCYSLGQNLSIGSVAAPYLQELADMAGERVYLAIPHEQEILYVTSAYPKTSIDLMRPIMGEHAQMHCTGLGKAMLAYLPEEKQRAYAARKLEAYTDYTITDGDALMKELREIRQRGYAIDNMEHEFGVKCVAVQVLGRNGQVVAG
;
A
#
# COMPACT_ATOMS: atom_id res chain seq x y z
N SER A 1 33.15 8.30 -8.72
CA SER A 1 32.53 7.09 -8.09
C SER A 1 31.34 6.64 -8.95
N ASN A 2 31.00 5.35 -8.96
CA ASN A 2 29.86 4.84 -9.73
C ASN A 2 28.55 5.58 -9.41
N VAL A 3 28.32 5.95 -8.16
CA VAL A 3 27.15 6.73 -7.73
C VAL A 3 27.06 8.07 -8.44
N HIS A 4 28.18 8.82 -8.54
CA HIS A 4 28.19 10.10 -9.23
C HIS A 4 27.83 9.97 -10.71
N ASN A 5 28.35 8.94 -11.39
CA ASN A 5 28.05 8.69 -12.80
C ASN A 5 26.55 8.35 -12.99
N ILE A 6 25.96 7.56 -12.10
CA ILE A 6 24.53 7.24 -12.12
C ILE A 6 23.70 8.52 -11.96
N LEU A 7 23.97 9.33 -10.93
CA LEU A 7 23.26 10.58 -10.69
C LEU A 7 23.39 11.57 -11.86
N SER A 8 24.60 11.69 -12.46
CA SER A 8 24.83 12.51 -13.63
C SER A 8 24.03 12.04 -14.85
N THR A 9 23.93 10.72 -15.05
CA THR A 9 23.12 10.14 -16.13
C THR A 9 21.63 10.47 -15.92
N PHE A 10 21.08 10.25 -14.72
CA PHE A 10 19.71 10.59 -14.43
C PHE A 10 19.43 12.09 -14.56
N LYS A 11 20.40 12.96 -14.19
CA LYS A 11 20.31 14.40 -14.41
C LYS A 11 20.28 14.74 -15.90
N ALA A 12 21.17 14.15 -16.71
CA ALA A 12 21.19 14.36 -18.16
C ALA A 12 19.89 13.89 -18.86
N MET A 13 19.24 12.85 -18.35
CA MET A 13 17.94 12.37 -18.82
C MET A 13 16.73 13.16 -18.29
N GLY A 14 16.95 14.15 -17.41
CA GLY A 14 15.90 14.97 -16.81
C GLY A 14 15.08 14.26 -15.71
N TYR A 15 15.51 13.09 -15.24
CA TYR A 15 14.88 12.39 -14.12
C TYR A 15 15.29 12.96 -12.76
N LEU A 16 16.45 13.61 -12.70
CA LEU A 16 16.93 14.35 -11.53
C LEU A 16 17.29 15.79 -11.93
N ASP A 17 16.98 16.71 -11.04
CA ASP A 17 17.54 18.06 -11.00
C ASP A 17 18.45 18.19 -9.80
N GLN A 18 19.35 19.14 -9.85
CA GLN A 18 20.22 19.47 -8.73
C GLN A 18 20.09 20.95 -8.42
N ASP A 19 19.87 21.25 -7.17
CA ASP A 19 19.84 22.61 -6.68
C ASP A 19 21.26 23.21 -6.66
N ASP A 20 21.44 24.33 -7.31
CA ASP A 20 22.76 24.92 -7.51
C ASP A 20 23.37 25.47 -6.22
N GLU A 21 22.55 25.88 -5.24
CA GLU A 21 23.04 26.45 -3.98
C GLU A 21 23.37 25.38 -2.95
N SER A 22 22.46 24.41 -2.75
CA SER A 22 22.59 23.35 -1.74
C SER A 22 23.30 22.10 -2.25
N GLY A 23 23.41 21.94 -3.57
CA GLY A 23 23.90 20.72 -4.21
C GLY A 23 22.98 19.50 -4.07
N ARG A 24 21.80 19.66 -3.49
CA ARG A 24 20.83 18.56 -3.24
C ARG A 24 20.13 18.15 -4.52
N TYR A 25 19.87 16.85 -4.65
CA TYR A 25 19.09 16.31 -5.77
C TYR A 25 17.59 16.33 -5.45
N LYS A 26 16.78 16.58 -6.48
CA LYS A 26 15.32 16.45 -6.48
C LYS A 26 14.86 15.74 -7.74
N LEU A 27 13.63 15.25 -7.78
CA LEU A 27 13.06 14.65 -8.98
C LEU A 27 12.92 15.70 -10.08
N GLY A 28 13.34 15.33 -11.29
CA GLY A 28 13.18 16.14 -12.50
C GLY A 28 11.87 15.86 -13.23
N LEU A 29 11.48 16.74 -14.15
CA LEU A 29 10.19 16.67 -14.85
C LEU A 29 9.99 15.42 -15.69
N SER A 30 11.06 14.76 -16.17
CA SER A 30 10.93 13.50 -16.93
C SER A 30 10.29 12.37 -16.12
N VAL A 31 10.31 12.44 -14.77
CA VAL A 31 9.61 11.50 -13.90
C VAL A 31 8.10 11.57 -14.11
N TYR A 32 7.54 12.75 -14.41
CA TYR A 32 6.12 12.92 -14.68
C TYR A 32 5.65 12.08 -15.87
N SER A 33 6.45 11.99 -16.94
CA SER A 33 6.13 11.16 -18.10
C SER A 33 6.08 9.66 -17.76
N LEU A 34 6.97 9.21 -16.88
CA LEU A 34 6.95 7.82 -16.38
C LEU A 34 5.71 7.57 -15.52
N CYS A 35 5.39 8.48 -14.60
CA CYS A 35 4.19 8.39 -13.77
C CYS A 35 2.91 8.36 -14.62
N TYR A 36 2.83 9.21 -15.66
CA TYR A 36 1.71 9.23 -16.58
C TYR A 36 1.56 7.90 -17.33
N SER A 37 2.66 7.38 -17.90
CA SER A 37 2.66 6.10 -18.62
C SER A 37 2.30 4.93 -17.70
N LEU A 38 2.80 4.93 -16.47
CA LEU A 38 2.42 3.95 -15.45
C LEU A 38 0.94 4.03 -15.12
N GLY A 39 0.40 5.24 -14.92
CA GLY A 39 -1.01 5.46 -14.60
C GLY A 39 -1.96 5.00 -15.72
N GLN A 40 -1.56 5.11 -17.00
CA GLN A 40 -2.34 4.57 -18.12
C GLN A 40 -2.41 3.03 -18.10
N ASN A 41 -1.38 2.35 -17.61
CA ASN A 41 -1.31 0.89 -17.50
C ASN A 41 -1.91 0.36 -16.18
N LEU A 42 -1.87 1.14 -15.10
CA LEU A 42 -2.48 0.84 -13.81
C LEU A 42 -3.89 1.43 -13.73
N SER A 43 -4.81 0.90 -14.53
CA SER A 43 -6.20 1.36 -14.57
C SER A 43 -7.01 1.08 -13.30
N ILE A 44 -6.48 0.24 -12.37
CA ILE A 44 -7.23 -0.18 -11.18
C ILE A 44 -7.63 1.02 -10.30
N GLY A 45 -6.76 2.01 -10.14
CA GLY A 45 -7.06 3.21 -9.34
C GLY A 45 -8.19 4.05 -9.95
N SER A 46 -8.16 4.27 -11.26
CA SER A 46 -9.21 5.05 -11.97
C SER A 46 -10.54 4.30 -12.03
N VAL A 47 -10.50 2.98 -12.22
CA VAL A 47 -11.71 2.14 -12.19
C VAL A 47 -12.32 2.11 -10.79
N ALA A 48 -11.49 2.02 -9.75
CA ALA A 48 -11.94 1.95 -8.37
C ALA A 48 -12.44 3.29 -7.82
N ALA A 49 -11.96 4.42 -8.32
CA ALA A 49 -12.21 5.75 -7.76
C ALA A 49 -13.69 6.05 -7.46
N PRO A 50 -14.66 5.80 -8.36
CA PRO A 50 -16.08 6.08 -8.07
C PRO A 50 -16.62 5.21 -6.93
N TYR A 51 -16.20 3.93 -6.84
CA TYR A 51 -16.63 3.01 -5.78
C TYR A 51 -16.01 3.37 -4.42
N LEU A 52 -14.74 3.79 -4.42
CA LEU A 52 -14.09 4.26 -3.21
C LEU A 52 -14.75 5.53 -2.68
N GLN A 53 -15.15 6.46 -3.56
CA GLN A 53 -15.84 7.68 -3.16
C GLN A 53 -17.22 7.36 -2.56
N GLU A 54 -17.98 6.48 -3.19
CA GLU A 54 -19.26 6.01 -2.67
C GLU A 54 -19.10 5.39 -1.27
N LEU A 55 -18.11 4.49 -1.12
CA LEU A 55 -17.81 3.85 0.15
C LEU A 55 -17.39 4.85 1.22
N ALA A 56 -16.55 5.83 0.88
CA ALA A 56 -16.12 6.88 1.80
C ALA A 56 -17.30 7.74 2.26
N ASP A 57 -18.18 8.14 1.33
CA ASP A 57 -19.37 8.93 1.64
C ASP A 57 -20.36 8.13 2.52
N MET A 58 -20.50 6.81 2.29
CA MET A 58 -21.37 5.92 3.08
C MET A 58 -20.81 5.67 4.49
N ALA A 59 -19.51 5.41 4.59
CA ALA A 59 -18.86 5.09 5.86
C ALA A 59 -18.60 6.33 6.72
N GLY A 60 -18.55 7.52 6.11
CA GLY A 60 -18.13 8.75 6.77
C GLY A 60 -16.62 8.76 7.09
N GLU A 61 -15.85 7.84 6.51
CA GLU A 61 -14.44 7.59 6.81
C GLU A 61 -13.60 7.54 5.52
N ARG A 62 -12.30 7.72 5.69
CA ARG A 62 -11.34 7.60 4.61
C ARG A 62 -11.23 6.15 4.12
N VAL A 63 -11.17 5.97 2.82
CA VAL A 63 -11.01 4.66 2.17
C VAL A 63 -9.74 4.67 1.32
N TYR A 64 -8.97 3.60 1.42
CA TYR A 64 -7.74 3.40 0.65
C TYR A 64 -7.86 2.20 -0.27
N LEU A 65 -7.19 2.29 -1.41
CA LEU A 65 -6.89 1.16 -2.27
C LEU A 65 -5.38 0.93 -2.28
N ALA A 66 -4.98 -0.31 -2.06
CA ALA A 66 -3.59 -0.73 -2.22
C ALA A 66 -3.50 -1.96 -3.12
N ILE A 67 -2.35 -2.15 -3.75
CA ILE A 67 -2.02 -3.34 -4.52
C ILE A 67 -0.89 -4.13 -3.85
N PRO A 68 -0.82 -5.45 -4.04
CA PRO A 68 0.34 -6.21 -3.58
C PRO A 68 1.56 -5.82 -4.43
N HIS A 69 2.66 -5.55 -3.76
CA HIS A 69 3.94 -5.24 -4.38
C HIS A 69 5.04 -6.03 -3.65
N GLU A 70 5.57 -7.05 -4.31
CA GLU A 70 6.52 -8.00 -3.70
C GLU A 70 5.96 -8.63 -2.41
N GLN A 71 6.44 -8.19 -1.25
CA GLN A 71 6.06 -8.68 0.07
C GLN A 71 5.42 -7.59 0.94
N GLU A 72 5.03 -6.49 0.32
CA GLU A 72 4.40 -5.32 0.93
C GLU A 72 3.12 -4.97 0.18
N ILE A 73 2.43 -3.98 0.66
CA ILE A 73 1.38 -3.30 -0.09
C ILE A 73 1.90 -1.95 -0.57
N LEU A 74 1.40 -1.51 -1.73
CA LEU A 74 1.61 -0.15 -2.25
C LEU A 74 0.26 0.56 -2.29
N TYR A 75 0.14 1.70 -1.59
CA TYR A 75 -1.05 2.53 -1.66
C TYR A 75 -1.11 3.27 -3.00
N VAL A 76 -2.20 3.05 -3.75
CA VAL A 76 -2.34 3.58 -5.12
C VAL A 76 -3.37 4.68 -5.25
N THR A 77 -4.42 4.69 -4.43
CA THR A 77 -5.41 5.78 -4.41
C THR A 77 -6.20 5.77 -3.09
N SER A 78 -6.89 6.87 -2.83
CA SER A 78 -7.79 7.03 -1.68
C SER A 78 -8.98 7.90 -2.02
N ALA A 79 -10.04 7.77 -1.22
CA ALA A 79 -11.20 8.66 -1.24
C ALA A 79 -11.50 9.14 0.17
N TYR A 80 -12.11 10.32 0.25
CA TYR A 80 -12.50 10.99 1.49
C TYR A 80 -13.98 11.34 1.45
N PRO A 81 -14.69 11.30 2.57
CA PRO A 81 -16.05 11.80 2.62
C PRO A 81 -16.10 13.26 2.17
N LYS A 82 -17.05 13.63 1.34
CA LYS A 82 -17.21 15.02 0.84
C LYS A 82 -17.43 16.05 1.95
N THR A 83 -17.87 15.58 3.13
CA THR A 83 -18.17 16.42 4.30
C THR A 83 -17.01 16.54 5.28
N SER A 84 -15.91 15.82 5.07
CA SER A 84 -14.77 15.82 5.98
C SER A 84 -13.64 16.74 5.51
N ILE A 85 -12.98 17.39 6.49
CA ILE A 85 -11.69 18.06 6.26
C ILE A 85 -10.61 17.03 6.56
N ASP A 86 -9.85 16.65 5.55
CA ASP A 86 -8.72 15.74 5.73
C ASP A 86 -7.48 16.52 6.21
N LEU A 87 -7.07 16.21 7.44
CA LEU A 87 -5.87 16.79 8.05
C LEU A 87 -4.67 15.82 8.08
N MET A 88 -4.85 14.58 7.60
CA MET A 88 -3.77 13.59 7.60
C MET A 88 -2.91 13.72 6.33
N ARG A 89 -1.62 13.39 6.48
CA ARG A 89 -0.72 13.40 5.34
C ARG A 89 -1.14 12.35 4.28
N PRO A 90 -0.94 12.65 2.99
CA PRO A 90 -1.14 11.66 1.93
C PRO A 90 -0.13 10.51 2.08
N ILE A 91 -0.60 9.27 1.92
CA ILE A 91 0.24 8.07 1.93
C ILE A 91 0.32 7.39 0.55
N MET A 92 -0.17 8.07 -0.49
CA MET A 92 -0.12 7.54 -1.86
C MET A 92 1.31 7.34 -2.32
N GLY A 93 1.60 6.15 -2.88
CA GLY A 93 2.95 5.76 -3.27
C GLY A 93 3.81 5.22 -2.12
N GLU A 94 3.29 5.16 -0.91
CA GLU A 94 3.99 4.55 0.21
C GLU A 94 3.78 3.04 0.24
N HIS A 95 4.74 2.34 0.82
CA HIS A 95 4.68 0.92 1.09
C HIS A 95 4.36 0.66 2.55
N ALA A 96 3.70 -0.46 2.83
CA ALA A 96 3.50 -0.93 4.19
C ALA A 96 3.55 -2.46 4.26
N GLN A 97 3.92 -2.97 5.42
CA GLN A 97 4.03 -4.41 5.65
C GLN A 97 2.65 -5.08 5.66
N MET A 98 2.58 -6.30 5.11
CA MET A 98 1.31 -7.00 5.00
C MET A 98 0.80 -7.54 6.34
N HIS A 99 1.68 -7.87 7.29
CA HIS A 99 1.26 -8.52 8.54
C HIS A 99 0.60 -7.58 9.56
N CYS A 100 0.83 -6.27 9.45
CA CYS A 100 0.38 -5.28 10.43
C CYS A 100 -0.62 -4.24 9.89
N THR A 101 -1.08 -4.39 8.64
CA THR A 101 -2.08 -3.52 8.04
C THR A 101 -3.34 -4.29 7.69
N GLY A 102 -4.51 -3.66 7.80
CA GLY A 102 -5.77 -4.29 7.42
C GLY A 102 -5.75 -4.76 5.96
N LEU A 103 -5.35 -3.87 5.02
CA LEU A 103 -5.23 -4.19 3.59
C LEU A 103 -4.23 -5.31 3.32
N GLY A 104 -3.08 -5.26 3.99
CA GLY A 104 -2.05 -6.30 3.86
C GLY A 104 -2.53 -7.66 4.31
N LYS A 105 -3.12 -7.77 5.52
CA LYS A 105 -3.66 -9.02 6.04
C LYS A 105 -4.85 -9.53 5.19
N ALA A 106 -5.73 -8.64 4.72
CA ALA A 106 -6.82 -9.02 3.82
C ALA A 106 -6.30 -9.66 2.53
N MET A 107 -5.31 -9.05 1.89
CA MET A 107 -4.70 -9.62 0.67
C MET A 107 -3.90 -10.90 0.97
N LEU A 108 -3.08 -10.90 2.02
CA LEU A 108 -2.25 -12.04 2.40
C LEU A 108 -3.08 -13.30 2.69
N ALA A 109 -4.24 -13.14 3.33
CA ALA A 109 -5.15 -14.25 3.63
C ALA A 109 -5.66 -14.99 2.39
N TYR A 110 -5.67 -14.35 1.21
CA TYR A 110 -6.15 -14.93 -0.04
C TYR A 110 -5.03 -15.32 -1.01
N LEU A 111 -3.77 -15.12 -0.64
CA LEU A 111 -2.65 -15.70 -1.38
C LEU A 111 -2.61 -17.23 -1.22
N PRO A 112 -1.93 -17.96 -2.10
CA PRO A 112 -1.64 -19.38 -1.92
C PRO A 112 -1.00 -19.66 -0.55
N GLU A 113 -1.38 -20.76 0.10
CA GLU A 113 -0.91 -21.08 1.47
C GLU A 113 0.61 -21.13 1.58
N GLU A 114 1.29 -21.62 0.53
CA GLU A 114 2.75 -21.62 0.45
C GLU A 114 3.33 -20.19 0.62
N LYS A 115 2.73 -19.20 -0.05
CA LYS A 115 3.14 -17.79 0.06
C LYS A 115 2.83 -17.21 1.44
N GLN A 116 1.70 -17.58 2.03
CA GLN A 116 1.36 -17.17 3.41
C GLN A 116 2.40 -17.71 4.40
N ARG A 117 2.74 -19.00 4.31
CA ARG A 117 3.76 -19.64 5.16
C ARG A 117 5.14 -19.03 4.96
N ALA A 118 5.54 -18.79 3.70
CA ALA A 118 6.80 -18.15 3.38
C ALA A 118 6.88 -16.72 3.96
N TYR A 119 5.76 -15.98 3.94
CA TYR A 119 5.68 -14.67 4.58
C TYR A 119 5.76 -14.77 6.10
N ALA A 120 5.00 -15.68 6.73
CA ALA A 120 4.94 -15.87 8.17
C ALA A 120 6.26 -16.39 8.77
N ALA A 121 7.09 -17.08 7.98
CA ALA A 121 8.42 -17.58 8.41
C ALA A 121 9.47 -16.46 8.49
N ARG A 122 9.18 -15.25 8.04
CA ARG A 122 10.08 -14.10 8.11
C ARG A 122 10.13 -13.52 9.52
N LYS A 123 11.14 -12.70 9.79
CA LYS A 123 11.11 -11.80 10.94
C LYS A 123 9.99 -10.75 10.69
N LEU A 124 8.93 -10.81 11.47
CA LEU A 124 7.86 -9.84 11.46
C LEU A 124 8.23 -8.69 12.42
N GLU A 125 8.35 -7.48 11.87
CA GLU A 125 8.74 -6.31 12.63
C GLU A 125 7.57 -5.78 13.47
N ALA A 126 7.85 -5.42 14.72
CA ALA A 126 6.87 -4.79 15.60
C ALA A 126 6.83 -3.28 15.35
N TYR A 127 5.65 -2.74 15.09
CA TYR A 127 5.39 -1.31 14.95
C TYR A 127 4.72 -0.75 16.20
N THR A 128 3.92 -1.57 16.86
CA THR A 128 3.25 -1.27 18.13
C THR A 128 3.24 -2.52 19.01
N ASP A 129 2.74 -2.39 20.22
CA ASP A 129 2.55 -3.53 21.13
C ASP A 129 1.43 -4.49 20.64
N TYR A 130 0.64 -4.09 19.65
CA TYR A 130 -0.44 -4.90 19.08
C TYR A 130 -0.04 -5.60 17.79
N THR A 131 1.14 -5.32 17.24
CA THR A 131 1.62 -5.94 16.00
C THR A 131 1.78 -7.45 16.17
N ILE A 132 1.23 -8.22 15.25
CA ILE A 132 1.46 -9.68 15.19
C ILE A 132 2.90 -9.92 14.74
N THR A 133 3.74 -10.44 15.62
CA THR A 133 5.16 -10.71 15.34
C THR A 133 5.49 -12.20 15.31
N ASP A 134 4.52 -13.05 15.68
CA ASP A 134 4.65 -14.51 15.64
C ASP A 134 4.00 -15.08 14.37
N GLY A 135 4.73 -15.94 13.65
CA GLY A 135 4.29 -16.49 12.39
C GLY A 135 3.07 -17.42 12.51
N ASP A 136 2.97 -18.20 13.60
CA ASP A 136 1.83 -19.09 13.82
C ASP A 136 0.58 -18.29 14.19
N ALA A 137 0.74 -17.22 14.97
CA ALA A 137 -0.32 -16.27 15.27
C ALA A 137 -0.82 -15.58 13.99
N LEU A 138 0.10 -15.15 13.10
CA LEU A 138 -0.28 -14.59 11.80
C LEU A 138 -1.06 -15.61 10.96
N MET A 139 -0.58 -16.86 10.85
CA MET A 139 -1.29 -17.90 10.10
C MET A 139 -2.67 -18.20 10.67
N LYS A 140 -2.86 -18.10 11.99
CA LYS A 140 -4.18 -18.21 12.62
C LYS A 140 -5.07 -17.03 12.22
N GLU A 141 -4.60 -15.80 12.32
CA GLU A 141 -5.34 -14.61 11.91
C GLU A 141 -5.76 -14.67 10.43
N LEU A 142 -4.88 -15.12 9.53
CA LEU A 142 -5.19 -15.25 8.11
C LEU A 142 -6.33 -16.26 7.85
N ARG A 143 -6.40 -17.36 8.60
CA ARG A 143 -7.52 -18.32 8.54
C ARG A 143 -8.82 -17.69 9.03
N GLU A 144 -8.77 -16.94 10.12
CA GLU A 144 -9.95 -16.23 10.66
C GLU A 144 -10.44 -15.16 9.68
N ILE A 145 -9.53 -14.40 9.04
CA ILE A 145 -9.88 -13.45 7.97
C ILE A 145 -10.61 -14.16 6.82
N ARG A 146 -10.13 -15.33 6.39
CA ARG A 146 -10.82 -16.09 5.34
C ARG A 146 -12.23 -16.55 5.74
N GLN A 147 -12.44 -16.90 6.99
CA GLN A 147 -13.73 -17.33 7.49
C GLN A 147 -14.74 -16.18 7.61
N ARG A 148 -14.30 -15.02 8.16
CA ARG A 148 -15.16 -13.85 8.36
C ARG A 148 -15.28 -12.94 7.13
N GLY A 149 -14.36 -13.06 6.15
CA GLY A 149 -14.37 -12.31 4.89
C GLY A 149 -13.71 -10.94 4.92
N TYR A 150 -13.21 -10.49 6.05
CA TYR A 150 -12.54 -9.19 6.19
C TYR A 150 -11.41 -9.23 7.21
N ALA A 151 -10.45 -8.33 7.07
CA ALA A 151 -9.37 -8.11 8.04
C ALA A 151 -9.66 -6.90 8.91
N ILE A 152 -9.14 -6.92 10.14
CA ILE A 152 -9.12 -5.79 11.06
C ILE A 152 -7.65 -5.47 11.35
N ASP A 153 -7.28 -4.20 11.24
CA ASP A 153 -6.09 -3.64 11.85
C ASP A 153 -6.53 -2.93 13.13
N ASN A 154 -6.09 -3.42 14.26
CA ASN A 154 -6.42 -2.84 15.57
C ASN A 154 -5.17 -2.19 16.16
N MET A 155 -4.73 -1.07 15.60
CA MET A 155 -3.53 -0.33 16.01
C MET A 155 -2.22 -1.13 15.83
N GLU A 156 -2.20 -2.07 14.87
CA GLU A 156 -1.06 -2.95 14.65
C GLU A 156 0.09 -2.25 13.92
N HIS A 157 -0.23 -1.31 13.03
CA HIS A 157 0.75 -0.52 12.30
C HIS A 157 1.03 0.83 12.96
N GLU A 158 0.00 1.50 13.46
CA GLU A 158 0.08 2.82 14.08
C GLU A 158 -0.90 2.95 15.24
N PHE A 159 -0.44 3.51 16.37
CA PHE A 159 -1.31 3.79 17.52
C PHE A 159 -2.44 4.75 17.15
N GLY A 160 -3.63 4.43 17.63
CA GLY A 160 -4.84 5.24 17.38
C GLY A 160 -5.51 4.98 16.03
N VAL A 161 -4.89 4.22 15.13
CA VAL A 161 -5.47 3.85 13.83
C VAL A 161 -6.10 2.47 13.91
N LYS A 162 -7.38 2.39 13.49
CA LYS A 162 -8.10 1.11 13.32
C LYS A 162 -8.71 1.09 11.93
N CYS A 163 -8.54 -0.03 11.24
CA CYS A 163 -9.02 -0.21 9.89
C CYS A 163 -9.78 -1.52 9.74
N VAL A 164 -10.76 -1.52 8.83
CA VAL A 164 -11.38 -2.72 8.29
C VAL A 164 -11.03 -2.79 6.82
N ALA A 165 -10.63 -3.95 6.34
CA ALA A 165 -10.20 -4.13 4.96
C ALA A 165 -10.71 -5.43 4.36
N VAL A 166 -10.91 -5.42 3.05
CA VAL A 166 -11.26 -6.58 2.24
C VAL A 166 -10.31 -6.68 1.05
N GLN A 167 -10.13 -7.87 0.54
CA GLN A 167 -9.40 -8.13 -0.70
C GLN A 167 -10.26 -7.86 -1.92
N VAL A 168 -9.63 -7.44 -3.00
CA VAL A 168 -10.24 -7.38 -4.34
C VAL A 168 -9.66 -8.51 -5.18
N LEU A 169 -10.53 -9.35 -5.70
CA LEU A 169 -10.16 -10.53 -6.49
C LEU A 169 -10.39 -10.27 -7.97
N GLY A 170 -9.44 -10.69 -8.79
CA GLY A 170 -9.58 -10.75 -10.24
C GLY A 170 -10.50 -11.91 -10.69
N ARG A 171 -10.75 -11.96 -11.99
CA ARG A 171 -11.69 -12.97 -12.59
C ARG A 171 -11.28 -14.42 -12.34
N ASN A 172 -10.01 -14.70 -12.17
CA ASN A 172 -9.45 -16.03 -11.88
C ASN A 172 -9.25 -16.28 -10.37
N GLY A 173 -9.79 -15.40 -9.51
CA GLY A 173 -9.73 -15.54 -8.05
C GLY A 173 -8.38 -15.13 -7.43
N GLN A 174 -7.41 -14.61 -8.24
CA GLN A 174 -6.20 -14.06 -7.65
C GLN A 174 -6.47 -12.70 -6.99
N VAL A 175 -5.70 -12.40 -5.96
CA VAL A 175 -5.69 -11.07 -5.32
C VAL A 175 -5.07 -10.06 -6.30
N VAL A 176 -5.80 -8.97 -6.56
CA VAL A 176 -5.33 -7.85 -7.41
C VAL A 176 -5.19 -6.56 -6.63
N ALA A 177 -5.93 -6.41 -5.51
CA ALA A 177 -5.89 -5.24 -4.63
C ALA A 177 -6.56 -5.55 -3.29
N GLY A 178 -6.60 -4.57 -2.46
CA GLY A 178 -7.38 -4.53 -1.22
C GLY A 178 -7.85 -3.11 -0.93
#